data_9c4731afc7b58bdd3cf1ec7a422b6604
#
_entry.id   9c4731afc7b58bdd3cf1ec7a422b6604
#
_cell.length_a   1.000
_cell.length_b   1.000
_cell.length_c   1.000
_cell.angle_alpha   90.00
_cell.angle_beta   90.00
_cell.angle_gamma   90.00
#
_symmetry.space_group_name_H-M   'P 1'
#
loop_
_entity.id
_entity.type
_entity.pdbx_description
1 polymer ?
#
loop_
_entity_poly.entity_id
_entity_poly.type
_entity_poly.pdbx_seq_one_letter_code
_entity_poly.pdbx_strand_id
1 'polypeptide(L)'
;SNLRRQRQMCIRDRLITVSISDRVPGWLENSDKGWLTAEYNMLPGSSDQRISRKSFEGGRSKEISRLIGRSLRAVCNLGIINGYSFTVDCDVLEADGGTRTASINGAWIALNDTFTKMVNENKLVQNPFTCKVGAISVGIVGGELVADLDYAKDSNAEVDLNLVLDEKFEILEIQGTAEGKP
;
A
#
# COMPACT_ATOMS: atom_id res chain seq x y z
N SER A 1 10.43 29.36 -6.42
CA SER A 1 10.64 28.65 -5.15
C SER A 1 9.51 28.87 -4.12
N ASN A 2 8.66 29.88 -4.25
CA ASN A 2 7.60 30.16 -3.27
C ASN A 2 6.31 29.34 -3.44
N LEU A 3 6.10 28.68 -4.57
CA LEU A 3 4.91 27.84 -4.81
C LEU A 3 4.95 26.50 -4.05
N ARG A 4 6.11 26.02 -3.63
CA ARG A 4 6.24 24.79 -2.83
C ARG A 4 5.83 24.97 -1.37
N ARG A 5 5.92 26.18 -0.81
CA ARG A 5 5.57 26.45 0.59
C ARG A 5 4.07 26.44 0.91
N GLN A 6 3.19 26.53 -0.08
CA GLN A 6 1.74 26.51 0.13
C GLN A 6 1.14 25.10 0.20
N ARG A 7 1.93 24.03 -0.01
CA ARG A 7 1.48 22.63 0.05
C ARG A 7 1.77 21.93 1.39
N GLN A 8 2.07 22.67 2.43
CA GLN A 8 2.54 22.15 3.72
C GLN A 8 1.43 21.62 4.64
N MET A 9 0.38 20.98 4.13
CA MET A 9 -0.65 20.47 5.05
C MET A 9 -0.72 18.96 5.19
N CYS A 10 -0.09 18.17 4.32
CA CYS A 10 -0.03 16.72 4.47
C CYS A 10 1.31 16.20 3.96
N ILE A 11 2.16 15.74 4.86
CA ILE A 11 3.55 15.32 4.57
C ILE A 11 3.60 13.98 3.83
N ARG A 12 2.45 13.29 3.65
CA ARG A 12 2.35 11.95 3.05
C ARG A 12 1.07 11.80 2.23
N ASP A 13 0.84 12.74 1.30
CA ASP A 13 -0.39 12.73 0.49
C ASP A 13 -0.39 11.63 -0.57
N ARG A 14 -1.51 10.94 -0.66
CA ARG A 14 -1.78 9.92 -1.67
C ARG A 14 -3.19 10.02 -2.19
N LEU A 15 -3.33 9.71 -3.46
CA LEU A 15 -4.62 9.40 -4.06
C LEU A 15 -4.72 7.87 -4.16
N ILE A 16 -5.74 7.31 -3.54
CA ILE A 16 -6.03 5.88 -3.64
C ILE A 16 -7.35 5.72 -4.35
N THR A 17 -7.35 4.95 -5.43
CA THR A 17 -8.57 4.61 -6.17
C THR A 17 -8.70 3.10 -6.31
N VAL A 18 -9.94 2.61 -6.45
CA VAL A 18 -10.24 1.19 -6.63
C VAL A 18 -11.00 1.01 -7.93
N SER A 19 -10.38 0.33 -8.86
CA SER A 19 -10.99 -0.10 -10.11
C SER A 19 -11.59 -1.50 -9.95
N ILE A 20 -12.83 -1.69 -10.41
CA ILE A 20 -13.57 -2.95 -10.31
C ILE A 20 -13.81 -3.47 -11.73
N SER A 21 -13.50 -4.74 -11.96
CA SER A 21 -13.85 -5.47 -13.17
C SER A 21 -14.72 -6.68 -12.84
N ASP A 22 -15.69 -6.98 -13.68
CA ASP A 22 -16.53 -8.18 -13.64
C ASP A 22 -15.87 -9.39 -14.34
N ARG A 23 -14.56 -9.33 -14.54
CA ARG A 23 -13.76 -10.39 -15.12
C ARG A 23 -12.56 -10.68 -14.22
N VAL A 24 -12.23 -11.94 -14.10
CA VAL A 24 -11.01 -12.39 -13.45
C VAL A 24 -9.89 -12.60 -14.47
N PRO A 25 -8.62 -12.58 -14.07
CA PRO A 25 -7.51 -12.96 -14.95
C PRO A 25 -7.69 -14.38 -15.51
N GLY A 26 -7.29 -14.62 -16.76
CA GLY A 26 -7.51 -15.90 -17.47
C GLY A 26 -7.02 -17.14 -16.72
N TRP A 27 -5.96 -17.02 -15.92
CA TRP A 27 -5.47 -18.11 -15.07
C TRP A 27 -6.36 -18.43 -13.86
N LEU A 28 -7.39 -17.60 -13.57
CA LEU A 28 -8.40 -17.81 -12.54
C LEU A 28 -9.80 -18.16 -13.08
N GLU A 29 -10.01 -18.17 -14.39
CA GLU A 29 -11.34 -18.35 -15.00
C GLU A 29 -12.07 -19.63 -14.57
N ASN A 30 -11.33 -20.65 -14.15
CA ASN A 30 -11.88 -21.94 -13.68
C ASN A 30 -11.77 -22.09 -12.15
N SER A 31 -11.59 -21.01 -11.42
CA SER A 31 -11.52 -21.02 -9.96
C SER A 31 -12.71 -20.27 -9.35
N ASP A 32 -13.16 -20.73 -8.19
CA ASP A 32 -14.20 -20.04 -7.42
C ASP A 32 -13.64 -18.84 -6.63
N LYS A 33 -12.72 -18.08 -7.23
CA LYS A 33 -12.04 -16.97 -6.59
C LYS A 33 -12.01 -15.74 -7.48
N GLY A 34 -12.16 -14.57 -6.87
CA GLY A 34 -11.81 -13.31 -7.48
C GLY A 34 -10.33 -12.96 -7.31
N TRP A 35 -9.95 -11.79 -7.78
CA TRP A 35 -8.57 -11.32 -7.69
C TRP A 35 -8.47 -9.91 -7.13
N LEU A 36 -7.37 -9.67 -6.41
CA LEU A 36 -7.05 -8.38 -5.84
C LEU A 36 -5.58 -8.08 -6.12
N THR A 37 -5.32 -6.95 -6.74
CA THR A 37 -3.96 -6.46 -7.02
C THR A 37 -3.85 -4.98 -6.70
N ALA A 38 -2.62 -4.46 -6.71
CA ALA A 38 -2.36 -3.04 -6.52
C ALA A 38 -1.31 -2.55 -7.52
N GLU A 39 -1.39 -1.27 -7.84
CA GLU A 39 -0.38 -0.53 -8.57
C GLU A 39 0.10 0.65 -7.71
N TYR A 40 1.41 0.89 -7.71
CA TYR A 40 2.03 1.95 -6.92
C TYR A 40 2.85 2.84 -7.82
N ASN A 41 2.60 4.13 -7.74
CA ASN A 41 3.32 5.14 -8.50
C ASN A 41 3.64 6.36 -7.63
N MET A 42 4.74 7.03 -7.97
CA MET A 42 5.09 8.33 -7.42
C MET A 42 4.95 9.38 -8.51
N LEU A 43 4.12 10.40 -8.29
CA LEU A 43 4.00 11.49 -9.26
C LEU A 43 5.35 12.22 -9.43
N PRO A 44 5.64 12.77 -10.62
CA PRO A 44 6.93 13.43 -10.88
C PRO A 44 7.32 14.53 -9.90
N GLY A 45 6.36 15.20 -9.30
CA GLY A 45 6.60 16.27 -8.31
C GLY A 45 6.40 15.84 -6.85
N SER A 46 6.32 14.54 -6.56
CA SER A 46 6.04 14.02 -5.22
C SER A 46 7.24 14.09 -4.26
N SER A 47 8.43 14.33 -4.74
CA SER A 47 9.66 14.48 -3.95
C SER A 47 10.42 15.75 -4.33
N ASP A 48 11.43 16.12 -3.54
CA ASP A 48 12.26 17.31 -3.77
C ASP A 48 12.93 17.30 -5.13
N GLN A 49 13.40 16.14 -5.56
CA GLN A 49 13.91 15.93 -6.91
C GLN A 49 12.81 15.36 -7.79
N ARG A 50 12.60 15.99 -8.96
CA ARG A 50 11.60 15.56 -9.91
C ARG A 50 11.90 14.15 -10.44
N ILE A 51 10.95 13.23 -10.25
CA ILE A 51 11.03 11.85 -10.72
C ILE A 51 10.59 11.76 -12.19
N SER A 52 11.28 10.94 -12.98
CA SER A 52 10.86 10.67 -14.37
C SER A 52 9.58 9.84 -14.41
N ARG A 53 8.66 10.15 -15.35
CA ARG A 53 7.48 9.30 -15.59
C ARG A 53 7.84 7.87 -16.02
N LYS A 54 9.01 7.66 -16.61
CA LYS A 54 9.52 6.32 -16.96
C LYS A 54 9.81 5.44 -15.74
N SER A 55 9.96 6.03 -14.55
CA SER A 55 10.16 5.27 -13.30
C SER A 55 8.93 4.47 -12.86
N PHE A 56 7.75 4.71 -13.45
CA PHE A 56 6.52 3.95 -13.19
C PHE A 56 6.66 2.46 -13.53
N GLU A 57 7.49 2.13 -14.52
CA GLU A 57 7.81 0.76 -14.91
C GLU A 57 8.99 0.16 -14.14
N GLY A 58 9.56 0.92 -13.21
CA GLY A 58 10.76 0.56 -12.45
C GLY A 58 10.55 -0.61 -11.48
N GLY A 59 11.64 -1.29 -11.13
CA GLY A 59 11.62 -2.43 -10.20
C GLY A 59 11.03 -2.06 -8.83
N ARG A 60 11.32 -0.86 -8.31
CA ARG A 60 10.78 -0.36 -7.04
C ARG A 60 9.24 -0.25 -7.05
N SER A 61 8.65 0.33 -8.09
CA SER A 61 7.19 0.44 -8.19
C SER A 61 6.53 -0.93 -8.23
N LYS A 62 7.10 -1.87 -8.99
CA LYS A 62 6.61 -3.25 -9.07
C LYS A 62 6.76 -4.02 -7.75
N GLU A 63 7.86 -3.82 -7.05
CA GLU A 63 8.10 -4.42 -5.74
C GLU A 63 7.06 -3.94 -4.73
N ILE A 64 6.83 -2.62 -4.63
CA ILE A 64 5.85 -2.02 -3.71
C ILE A 64 4.41 -2.43 -4.09
N SER A 65 4.07 -2.44 -5.36
CA SER A 65 2.77 -2.96 -5.85
C SER A 65 2.50 -4.38 -5.39
N ARG A 66 3.51 -5.26 -5.45
CA ARG A 66 3.41 -6.63 -4.97
C ARG A 66 3.25 -6.71 -3.46
N LEU A 67 3.98 -5.89 -2.71
CA LEU A 67 3.88 -5.80 -1.25
C LEU A 67 2.46 -5.42 -0.83
N ILE A 68 1.90 -4.33 -1.40
CA ILE A 68 0.54 -3.88 -1.13
C ILE A 68 -0.46 -5.01 -1.47
N GLY A 69 -0.37 -5.56 -2.67
CA GLY A 69 -1.26 -6.63 -3.11
C GLY A 69 -1.22 -7.88 -2.21
N ARG A 70 -0.03 -8.32 -1.75
CA ARG A 70 0.10 -9.45 -0.83
C ARG A 70 -0.52 -9.16 0.52
N SER A 71 -0.22 -7.99 1.10
CA SER A 71 -0.74 -7.58 2.41
C SER A 71 -2.28 -7.56 2.42
N LEU A 72 -2.90 -7.04 1.36
CA LEU A 72 -4.35 -6.98 1.23
C LEU A 72 -4.98 -8.36 0.99
N ARG A 73 -4.34 -9.22 0.17
CA ARG A 73 -4.83 -10.59 -0.06
C ARG A 73 -4.72 -11.48 1.16
N ALA A 74 -3.74 -11.25 2.03
CA ALA A 74 -3.58 -12.01 3.28
C ALA A 74 -4.83 -11.94 4.18
N VAL A 75 -5.57 -10.83 4.10
CA VAL A 75 -6.76 -10.57 4.93
C VAL A 75 -8.06 -10.57 4.13
N CYS A 76 -8.03 -10.95 2.86
CA CYS A 76 -9.19 -10.94 1.97
C CYS A 76 -9.62 -12.38 1.61
N ASN A 77 -10.87 -12.72 1.90
CA ASN A 77 -11.46 -13.96 1.40
C ASN A 77 -11.81 -13.81 -0.09
N LEU A 78 -10.92 -14.29 -0.95
CA LEU A 78 -11.06 -14.21 -2.41
C LEU A 78 -12.27 -14.97 -2.96
N GLY A 79 -12.82 -15.94 -2.22
CA GLY A 79 -14.04 -16.66 -2.62
C GLY A 79 -15.29 -15.76 -2.57
N ILE A 80 -15.34 -14.78 -1.65
CA ILE A 80 -16.46 -13.86 -1.54
C ILE A 80 -16.52 -12.90 -2.74
N ILE A 81 -15.37 -12.58 -3.32
CA ILE A 81 -15.25 -11.71 -4.51
C ILE A 81 -15.16 -12.51 -5.81
N ASN A 82 -15.60 -13.78 -5.81
CA ASN A 82 -15.62 -14.60 -7.02
C ASN A 82 -16.29 -13.86 -8.20
N GLY A 83 -15.70 -13.95 -9.38
CA GLY A 83 -16.15 -13.27 -10.60
C GLY A 83 -15.70 -11.81 -10.73
N TYR A 84 -15.12 -11.22 -9.68
CA TYR A 84 -14.59 -9.85 -9.70
C TYR A 84 -13.08 -9.81 -9.63
N SER A 85 -12.49 -8.78 -10.24
CA SER A 85 -11.13 -8.37 -9.93
C SER A 85 -11.07 -6.91 -9.53
N PHE A 86 -10.20 -6.63 -8.56
CA PHE A 86 -9.98 -5.30 -8.01
C PHE A 86 -8.53 -4.89 -8.23
N THR A 87 -8.34 -3.70 -8.77
CA THR A 87 -7.03 -3.05 -8.86
C THR A 87 -7.07 -1.80 -8.01
N VAL A 88 -6.14 -1.71 -7.07
CA VAL A 88 -5.98 -0.53 -6.21
C VAL A 88 -4.81 0.28 -6.73
N ASP A 89 -5.11 1.49 -7.21
CA ASP A 89 -4.10 2.44 -7.67
C ASP A 89 -3.68 3.34 -6.51
N CYS A 90 -2.39 3.36 -6.20
CA CYS A 90 -1.79 4.13 -5.12
C CYS A 90 -0.84 5.18 -5.71
N ASP A 91 -1.33 6.39 -5.97
CA ASP A 91 -0.55 7.51 -6.48
C ASP A 91 -0.04 8.39 -5.34
N VAL A 92 1.27 8.43 -5.16
CA VAL A 92 1.91 9.29 -4.16
C VAL A 92 1.99 10.72 -4.71
N LEU A 93 1.32 11.65 -4.04
CA LEU A 93 1.29 13.07 -4.39
C LEU A 93 2.43 13.82 -3.72
N GLU A 94 2.73 13.49 -2.46
CA GLU A 94 3.86 14.00 -1.69
C GLU A 94 4.46 12.88 -0.85
N ALA A 95 5.78 12.69 -0.97
CA ALA A 95 6.53 11.62 -0.33
C ALA A 95 7.42 12.17 0.78
N ASP A 96 7.32 11.56 1.97
CA ASP A 96 8.21 11.78 3.10
C ASP A 96 8.28 10.50 3.92
N GLY A 97 9.27 9.64 3.68
CA GLY A 97 9.39 8.33 4.33
C GLY A 97 8.10 7.49 4.32
N GLY A 98 8.14 6.23 4.68
CA GLY A 98 6.96 5.38 4.91
C GLY A 98 5.93 5.32 3.76
N THR A 99 6.34 5.57 2.50
CA THR A 99 5.39 5.61 1.36
C THR A 99 4.71 4.27 1.12
N ARG A 100 5.39 3.16 1.38
CA ARG A 100 4.88 1.79 1.27
C ARG A 100 3.74 1.55 2.27
N THR A 101 4.03 1.80 3.54
CA THR A 101 3.12 1.51 4.66
C THR A 101 1.88 2.38 4.60
N ALA A 102 2.03 3.65 4.30
CA ALA A 102 0.89 4.54 4.14
C ALA A 102 0.03 4.19 2.90
N SER A 103 0.61 3.63 1.82
CA SER A 103 -0.16 3.11 0.69
C SER A 103 -0.95 1.86 1.06
N ILE A 104 -0.40 0.95 1.88
CA ILE A 104 -1.13 -0.21 2.39
C ILE A 104 -2.33 0.23 3.24
N ASN A 105 -2.13 1.19 4.16
CA ASN A 105 -3.21 1.71 5.00
C ASN A 105 -4.33 2.35 4.17
N GLY A 106 -3.96 3.22 3.22
CA GLY A 106 -4.93 3.85 2.34
C GLY A 106 -5.66 2.86 1.42
N ALA A 107 -4.95 1.87 0.90
CA ALA A 107 -5.51 0.83 0.05
C ALA A 107 -6.53 -0.04 0.81
N TRP A 108 -6.23 -0.40 2.06
CA TRP A 108 -7.18 -1.14 2.89
C TRP A 108 -8.46 -0.34 3.14
N ILE A 109 -8.34 0.96 3.48
CA ILE A 109 -9.49 1.84 3.72
C ILE A 109 -10.36 1.93 2.45
N ALA A 110 -9.75 2.25 1.30
CA ALA A 110 -10.46 2.43 0.04
C ALA A 110 -11.19 1.13 -0.41
N LEU A 111 -10.54 -0.03 -0.22
CA LEU A 111 -11.17 -1.32 -0.50
C LEU A 111 -12.30 -1.64 0.47
N ASN A 112 -12.12 -1.38 1.77
CA ASN A 112 -13.16 -1.61 2.77
C ASN A 112 -14.41 -0.78 2.47
N ASP A 113 -14.24 0.47 2.08
CA ASP A 113 -15.35 1.34 1.66
C ASP A 113 -16.02 0.81 0.38
N THR A 114 -15.21 0.35 -0.59
CA THR A 114 -15.69 -0.26 -1.83
C THR A 114 -16.50 -1.52 -1.54
N PHE A 115 -15.98 -2.44 -0.73
CA PHE A 115 -16.67 -3.68 -0.36
C PHE A 115 -17.95 -3.39 0.43
N THR A 116 -17.92 -2.45 1.37
CA THR A 116 -19.11 -2.03 2.12
C THR A 116 -20.19 -1.50 1.17
N LYS A 117 -19.82 -0.69 0.19
CA LYS A 117 -20.75 -0.22 -0.83
C LYS A 117 -21.32 -1.37 -1.67
N MET A 118 -20.48 -2.31 -2.11
CA MET A 118 -20.94 -3.47 -2.89
C MET A 118 -21.87 -4.39 -2.10
N VAL A 119 -21.66 -4.55 -0.79
CA VAL A 119 -22.58 -5.27 0.10
C VAL A 119 -23.94 -4.56 0.17
N ASN A 120 -23.94 -3.24 0.38
CA ASN A 120 -25.16 -2.44 0.43
C ASN A 120 -25.93 -2.45 -0.91
N GLU A 121 -25.24 -2.62 -2.03
CA GLU A 121 -25.82 -2.76 -3.38
C GLU A 121 -26.21 -4.22 -3.71
N ASN A 122 -26.10 -5.17 -2.77
CA ASN A 122 -26.34 -6.60 -2.95
C ASN A 122 -25.47 -7.26 -4.05
N LYS A 123 -24.30 -6.71 -4.33
CA LYS A 123 -23.29 -7.28 -5.27
C LYS A 123 -22.37 -8.28 -4.59
N LEU A 124 -22.17 -8.14 -3.28
CA LEU A 124 -21.46 -9.09 -2.44
C LEU A 124 -22.35 -9.51 -1.27
N VAL A 125 -22.20 -10.76 -0.84
CA VAL A 125 -22.98 -11.31 0.28
C VAL A 125 -22.54 -10.75 1.64
N GLN A 126 -21.24 -10.40 1.75
CA GLN A 126 -20.65 -9.82 2.95
C GLN A 126 -19.32 -9.14 2.59
N ASN A 127 -18.75 -8.37 3.53
CA ASN A 127 -17.43 -7.80 3.36
C ASN A 127 -16.38 -8.94 3.31
N PRO A 128 -15.52 -9.00 2.28
CA PRO A 128 -14.53 -10.06 2.14
C PRO A 128 -13.33 -9.91 3.08
N PHE A 129 -13.09 -8.77 3.71
CA PHE A 129 -12.02 -8.62 4.68
C PHE A 129 -12.32 -9.39 5.98
N THR A 130 -11.35 -10.17 6.43
CA THR A 130 -11.42 -10.99 7.65
C THR A 130 -10.95 -10.26 8.89
N CYS A 131 -10.08 -9.25 8.72
CA CYS A 131 -9.54 -8.41 9.79
C CYS A 131 -9.11 -7.04 9.25
N LYS A 132 -8.83 -6.11 10.17
CA LYS A 132 -8.23 -4.82 9.84
C LYS A 132 -6.74 -4.97 9.60
N VAL A 133 -6.17 -4.04 8.82
CA VAL A 133 -4.73 -4.00 8.53
C VAL A 133 -4.17 -2.64 8.92
N GLY A 134 -3.04 -2.66 9.61
CA GLY A 134 -2.21 -1.50 9.85
C GLY A 134 -0.78 -1.76 9.39
N ALA A 135 -0.19 -0.79 8.72
CA ALA A 135 1.19 -0.85 8.28
C ALA A 135 1.98 0.34 8.82
N ILE A 136 3.21 0.08 9.28
CA ILE A 136 4.10 1.08 9.86
C ILE A 136 5.55 0.81 9.46
N SER A 137 6.33 1.88 9.24
CA SER A 137 7.78 1.80 9.12
C SER A 137 8.43 1.89 10.50
N VAL A 138 9.44 1.06 10.74
CA VAL A 138 10.19 1.02 11.99
C VAL A 138 11.67 0.88 11.65
N GLY A 139 12.54 1.51 12.40
CA GLY A 139 13.98 1.41 12.15
C GLY A 139 14.82 1.66 13.36
N ILE A 140 16.13 1.41 13.23
CA ILE A 140 17.15 1.78 14.22
C ILE A 140 17.88 3.01 13.67
N VAL A 141 17.84 4.09 14.42
CA VAL A 141 18.49 5.36 14.06
C VAL A 141 19.35 5.80 15.25
N GLY A 142 20.67 5.85 15.06
CA GLY A 142 21.60 6.18 16.15
C GLY A 142 21.54 5.21 17.35
N GLY A 143 21.23 3.94 17.09
CA GLY A 143 21.08 2.90 18.11
C GLY A 143 19.73 2.89 18.82
N GLU A 144 18.78 3.78 18.46
CA GLU A 144 17.44 3.85 19.07
C GLU A 144 16.37 3.29 18.10
N LEU A 145 15.38 2.58 18.66
CA LEU A 145 14.24 2.10 17.92
C LEU A 145 13.26 3.26 17.68
N VAL A 146 12.99 3.54 16.41
CA VAL A 146 12.10 4.62 15.98
C VAL A 146 10.97 4.04 15.13
N ALA A 147 9.73 4.43 15.44
CA ALA A 147 8.56 4.09 14.65
C ALA A 147 8.12 5.27 13.79
N ASP A 148 7.51 4.97 12.65
CA ASP A 148 6.99 5.94 11.70
C ASP A 148 8.09 6.87 11.15
N LEU A 149 9.06 6.27 10.46
CA LEU A 149 10.22 6.96 9.92
C LEU A 149 9.80 8.02 8.88
N ASP A 150 10.22 9.28 9.12
CA ASP A 150 10.24 10.31 8.09
C ASP A 150 11.47 10.10 7.16
N TYR A 151 11.55 10.84 6.06
CA TYR A 151 12.65 10.67 5.10
C TYR A 151 14.04 10.90 5.72
N ALA A 152 14.16 11.85 6.64
CA ALA A 152 15.43 12.16 7.27
C ALA A 152 15.92 11.02 8.18
N LYS A 153 15.00 10.36 8.87
CA LYS A 153 15.30 9.19 9.70
C LYS A 153 15.50 7.93 8.86
N ASP A 154 14.63 7.69 7.88
CA ASP A 154 14.70 6.56 6.94
C ASP A 154 16.05 6.51 6.21
N SER A 155 16.52 7.67 5.71
CA SER A 155 17.81 7.78 5.01
C SER A 155 19.06 7.59 5.89
N ASN A 156 18.92 7.67 7.21
CA ASN A 156 20.01 7.49 8.18
C ASN A 156 19.80 6.25 9.06
N ALA A 157 18.79 5.43 8.79
CA ALA A 157 18.51 4.24 9.54
C ALA A 157 19.58 3.15 9.32
N GLU A 158 20.06 2.55 10.41
CA GLU A 158 20.95 1.39 10.38
C GLU A 158 20.19 0.12 9.96
N VAL A 159 18.90 0.06 10.34
CA VAL A 159 17.94 -0.97 9.96
C VAL A 159 16.63 -0.29 9.62
N ASP A 160 16.01 -0.68 8.53
CA ASP A 160 14.72 -0.24 8.03
C ASP A 160 13.79 -1.45 7.91
N LEU A 161 12.63 -1.39 8.54
CA LEU A 161 11.61 -2.41 8.52
C LEU A 161 10.26 -1.81 8.15
N ASN A 162 9.53 -2.49 7.26
CA ASN A 162 8.12 -2.23 7.02
C ASN A 162 7.31 -3.38 7.59
N LEU A 163 6.50 -3.11 8.59
CA LEU A 163 5.64 -4.07 9.26
C LEU A 163 4.19 -3.89 8.81
N VAL A 164 3.53 -5.00 8.52
CA VAL A 164 2.09 -5.06 8.26
C VAL A 164 1.48 -5.99 9.29
N LEU A 165 0.53 -5.49 10.05
CA LEU A 165 -0.06 -6.15 11.21
C LEU A 165 -1.58 -6.16 11.08
N ASP A 166 -2.22 -7.14 11.72
CA ASP A 166 -3.66 -7.11 11.95
C ASP A 166 -4.02 -6.36 13.25
N GLU A 167 -5.30 -6.31 13.60
CA GLU A 167 -5.81 -5.68 14.82
C GLU A 167 -5.39 -6.36 16.13
N LYS A 168 -4.83 -7.58 16.05
CA LYS A 168 -4.28 -8.34 17.19
C LYS A 168 -2.77 -8.22 17.28
N PHE A 169 -2.16 -7.40 16.41
CA PHE A 169 -0.72 -7.25 16.25
C PHE A 169 -0.03 -8.53 15.74
N GLU A 170 -0.76 -9.43 15.07
CA GLU A 170 -0.17 -10.55 14.36
C GLU A 170 0.48 -10.06 13.06
N ILE A 171 1.66 -10.59 12.74
CA ILE A 171 2.44 -10.16 11.57
C ILE A 171 1.83 -10.77 10.31
N LEU A 172 1.40 -9.92 9.39
CA LEU A 172 0.90 -10.30 8.07
C LEU A 172 2.00 -10.27 7.01
N GLU A 173 2.87 -9.28 7.07
CA GLU A 173 4.02 -9.12 6.18
C GLU A 173 5.11 -8.38 6.91
N ILE A 174 6.36 -8.75 6.69
CA ILE A 174 7.55 -8.06 7.17
C ILE A 174 8.56 -7.92 6.04
N GLN A 175 9.06 -6.73 5.83
CA GLN A 175 10.10 -6.45 4.86
C GLN A 175 11.12 -5.52 5.49
N GLY A 176 12.38 -5.91 5.50
CA GLY A 176 13.42 -5.09 6.11
C GLY A 176 14.77 -5.30 5.48
N THR A 177 15.61 -4.31 5.68
CA THR A 177 17.00 -4.28 5.23
C THR A 177 17.87 -3.74 6.36
N ALA A 178 19.04 -4.36 6.58
CA ALA A 178 20.09 -3.82 7.43
C ALA A 178 21.16 -3.20 6.53
N GLU A 179 21.50 -1.94 6.77
CA GLU A 179 22.58 -1.25 6.08
C GLU A 179 23.82 -1.21 6.98
N GLY A 180 24.86 -1.93 6.57
CA GLY A 180 26.16 -1.93 7.25
C GLY A 180 26.45 -3.17 8.07
N LYS A 181 25.83 -3.36 9.22
CA LYS A 181 25.98 -4.56 10.07
C LYS A 181 24.64 -5.21 10.31
N PRO A 182 24.55 -6.56 10.25
CA PRO A 182 23.34 -7.28 10.59
C PRO A 182 22.98 -7.16 12.09
#